data_7d1c0508d0840dc7025fc5312109f6c6
#
_entry.id   7d1c0508d0840dc7025fc5312109f6c6
#
_cell.length_a   1.000
_cell.length_b   1.000
_cell.length_c   1.000
_cell.angle_alpha   90.00
_cell.angle_beta   90.00
_cell.angle_gamma   90.00
#
_symmetry.space_group_name_H-M   'P 1'
#
loop_
_entity.id
_entity.type
_entity.pdbx_description
1 polymer ?
#
loop_
_entity_poly.entity_id
_entity_poly.type
_entity_poly.pdbx_seq_one_letter_code
_entity_poly.pdbx_strand_id
1 'polypeptide(L)'
;MRPIPVDVIPSHAYLSQADQAKLFGQGYAMTIDNELTQGGQHEYKETVAVKGRLKRTIDVHVLGPNWERSFVELTEIEANYLGLNPPEALSGDLTKAAPCTLIGPIGEVFLEAGVIVVSPHLRVNPLQARELGVMNGDLVSVEILGANAKILENVRVRVHPTFNLRLEINADYARKLWIARTSHARLIL
;
A
#
# COMPACT_ATOMS: atom_id res chain seq x y z
N MET A 1 -0.37 13.80 -23.69
CA MET A 1 0.14 12.83 -22.69
C MET A 1 -1.03 12.03 -22.16
N ARG A 2 -0.92 10.70 -22.05
CA ARG A 2 -2.03 9.81 -21.62
C ARG A 2 -2.37 10.09 -20.15
N PRO A 3 -3.67 10.23 -19.77
CA PRO A 3 -4.05 10.34 -18.38
C PRO A 3 -3.66 9.11 -17.58
N ILE A 4 -3.12 9.31 -16.38
CA ILE A 4 -2.68 8.26 -15.45
C ILE A 4 -3.82 8.05 -14.45
N PRO A 5 -4.44 6.87 -14.37
CA PRO A 5 -5.43 6.61 -13.34
C PRO A 5 -4.83 6.69 -11.94
N VAL A 6 -5.59 7.22 -10.98
CA VAL A 6 -5.19 7.31 -9.57
C VAL A 6 -5.91 6.23 -8.76
N ASP A 7 -5.15 5.41 -8.07
CA ASP A 7 -5.67 4.42 -7.14
C ASP A 7 -5.44 4.91 -5.71
N VAL A 8 -6.53 4.99 -4.95
CA VAL A 8 -6.49 5.30 -3.51
C VAL A 8 -6.49 3.99 -2.74
N ILE A 9 -5.38 3.68 -2.11
CA ILE A 9 -5.17 2.42 -1.42
C ILE A 9 -5.51 2.58 0.06
N PRO A 10 -6.47 1.81 0.60
CA PRO A 10 -6.76 1.76 2.03
C PRO A 10 -5.64 1.05 2.78
N SER A 11 -5.63 1.15 4.09
CA SER A 11 -4.73 0.37 4.94
C SER A 11 -4.97 -1.12 4.77
N HIS A 12 -3.90 -1.90 4.74
CA HIS A 12 -3.95 -3.34 4.48
C HIS A 12 -2.71 -4.05 5.04
N ALA A 13 -2.76 -5.37 5.10
CA ALA A 13 -1.67 -6.22 5.54
C ALA A 13 -1.25 -7.20 4.44
N TYR A 14 0.04 -7.45 4.34
CA TYR A 14 0.61 -8.60 3.65
C TYR A 14 1.12 -9.60 4.67
N LEU A 15 0.89 -10.88 4.44
CA LEU A 15 1.30 -11.94 5.33
C LEU A 15 2.34 -12.85 4.67
N SER A 16 3.30 -13.30 5.48
CA SER A 16 4.09 -14.47 5.12
C SER A 16 3.24 -15.73 5.29
N GLN A 17 3.58 -16.80 4.57
CA GLN A 17 2.90 -18.07 4.72
C GLN A 17 2.95 -18.61 6.16
N ALA A 18 4.09 -18.40 6.83
CA ALA A 18 4.29 -18.83 8.22
C ALA A 18 3.39 -18.06 9.20
N ASP A 19 3.24 -16.75 9.01
CA ASP A 19 2.42 -15.93 9.89
C ASP A 19 0.92 -16.10 9.57
N GLN A 20 0.56 -16.31 8.30
CA GLN A 20 -0.80 -16.71 7.94
C GLN A 20 -1.20 -18.00 8.68
N ALA A 21 -0.33 -19.00 8.73
CA ALA A 21 -0.62 -20.25 9.43
C ALA A 21 -0.80 -20.04 10.94
N LYS A 22 -0.06 -19.10 11.57
CA LYS A 22 -0.23 -18.77 13.00
C LYS A 22 -1.53 -18.02 13.27
N LEU A 23 -1.95 -17.14 12.37
CA LEU A 23 -3.12 -16.27 12.54
C LEU A 23 -4.42 -16.98 12.18
N PHE A 24 -4.42 -17.85 11.16
CA PHE A 24 -5.62 -18.46 10.60
C PHE A 24 -5.63 -19.99 10.68
N GLY A 25 -4.50 -20.63 10.90
CA GLY A 25 -4.36 -22.09 10.96
C GLY A 25 -3.53 -22.66 9.83
N GLN A 26 -2.89 -23.78 10.11
CA GLN A 26 -2.09 -24.51 9.14
C GLN A 26 -2.97 -24.97 7.97
N GLY A 27 -2.59 -24.62 6.74
CA GLY A 27 -3.33 -25.00 5.54
C GLY A 27 -4.63 -24.21 5.31
N TYR A 28 -4.89 -23.15 6.08
CA TYR A 28 -6.04 -22.29 5.85
C TYR A 28 -5.94 -21.63 4.48
N ALA A 29 -6.97 -21.83 3.66
CA ALA A 29 -7.09 -21.20 2.35
C ALA A 29 -7.84 -19.87 2.48
N MET A 30 -7.14 -18.76 2.20
CA MET A 30 -7.75 -17.43 2.17
C MET A 30 -8.77 -17.32 1.04
N THR A 31 -9.85 -16.57 1.26
CA THR A 31 -10.94 -16.38 0.31
C THR A 31 -10.72 -15.09 -0.49
N ILE A 32 -10.47 -15.18 -1.79
CA ILE A 32 -10.36 -14.00 -2.65
C ILE A 32 -11.72 -13.28 -2.69
N ASP A 33 -11.71 -11.98 -2.41
CA ASP A 33 -12.86 -11.09 -2.51
C ASP A 33 -12.81 -10.30 -3.82
N ASN A 34 -11.69 -9.64 -4.08
CA ASN A 34 -11.49 -8.81 -5.27
C ASN A 34 -10.12 -9.04 -5.91
N GLU A 35 -10.09 -9.04 -7.24
CA GLU A 35 -8.85 -8.90 -8.00
C GLU A 35 -8.45 -7.42 -8.03
N LEU A 36 -7.18 -7.13 -7.74
CA LEU A 36 -6.67 -5.77 -7.78
C LEU A 36 -6.24 -5.37 -9.19
N THR A 37 -6.12 -4.08 -9.43
CA THR A 37 -5.71 -3.51 -10.73
C THR A 37 -4.29 -3.92 -11.13
N GLN A 38 -3.47 -4.34 -10.18
CA GLN A 38 -2.13 -4.89 -10.41
C GLN A 38 -2.22 -6.40 -10.59
N GLY A 39 -1.82 -6.88 -11.77
CA GLY A 39 -1.94 -8.30 -12.12
C GLY A 39 -1.28 -9.23 -11.10
N GLY A 40 -2.03 -10.24 -10.68
CA GLY A 40 -1.60 -11.23 -9.70
C GLY A 40 -1.74 -10.79 -8.24
N GLN A 41 -2.26 -9.60 -7.97
CA GLN A 41 -2.61 -9.15 -6.62
C GLN A 41 -4.12 -9.22 -6.41
N HIS A 42 -4.53 -9.57 -5.21
CA HIS A 42 -5.94 -9.68 -4.83
C HIS A 42 -6.14 -9.31 -3.35
N GLU A 43 -7.35 -8.90 -3.03
CA GLU A 43 -7.80 -8.66 -1.66
C GLU A 43 -8.54 -9.90 -1.17
N TYR A 44 -8.26 -10.34 0.05
CA TYR A 44 -8.97 -11.41 0.71
C TYR A 44 -10.14 -10.86 1.55
N LYS A 45 -11.15 -11.71 1.78
CA LYS A 45 -12.25 -11.41 2.72
C LYS A 45 -11.75 -11.30 4.15
N GLU A 46 -10.70 -12.05 4.45
CA GLU A 46 -10.12 -12.12 5.77
C GLU A 46 -9.44 -10.80 6.14
N THR A 47 -9.60 -10.44 7.40
CA THR A 47 -8.96 -9.30 8.03
C THR A 47 -8.07 -9.74 9.17
N VAL A 48 -7.13 -8.88 9.54
CA VAL A 48 -6.35 -9.01 10.77
C VAL A 48 -6.48 -7.73 11.57
N ALA A 49 -6.54 -7.84 12.90
CA ALA A 49 -6.47 -6.68 13.77
C ALA A 49 -5.01 -6.28 13.98
N VAL A 50 -4.69 -5.03 13.74
CA VAL A 50 -3.37 -4.43 13.99
C VAL A 50 -3.41 -3.75 15.35
N LYS A 51 -2.62 -4.22 16.30
CA LYS A 51 -2.51 -3.67 17.65
C LYS A 51 -1.22 -2.87 17.80
N GLY A 52 -1.35 -1.60 18.20
CA GLY A 52 -0.23 -0.70 18.47
C GLY A 52 0.11 -0.54 19.94
N ARG A 53 0.96 0.45 20.25
CA ARG A 53 1.46 0.71 21.62
C ARG A 53 0.36 1.16 22.58
N LEU A 54 -0.66 1.86 22.10
CA LEU A 54 -1.78 2.32 22.94
C LEU A 54 -2.80 1.21 23.24
N LYS A 55 -2.51 -0.04 22.91
CA LYS A 55 -3.40 -1.20 23.06
C LYS A 55 -4.74 -1.05 22.29
N ARG A 56 -4.81 -0.11 21.36
CA ARG A 56 -5.90 0.05 20.42
C ARG A 56 -5.68 -0.86 19.22
N THR A 57 -6.75 -1.22 18.55
CA THR A 57 -6.73 -2.06 17.35
C THR A 57 -7.51 -1.42 16.22
N ILE A 58 -7.12 -1.73 15.00
CA ILE A 58 -7.89 -1.50 13.77
C ILE A 58 -7.86 -2.78 12.95
N ASP A 59 -8.94 -3.08 12.25
CA ASP A 59 -9.00 -4.20 11.32
C ASP A 59 -8.60 -3.73 9.93
N VAL A 60 -7.73 -4.51 9.28
CA VAL A 60 -7.30 -4.27 7.91
C VAL A 60 -7.46 -5.54 7.08
N HIS A 61 -7.82 -5.40 5.80
CA HIS A 61 -7.87 -6.52 4.88
C HIS A 61 -6.48 -7.08 4.61
N VAL A 62 -6.43 -8.39 4.39
CA VAL A 62 -5.21 -9.05 3.94
C VAL A 62 -5.16 -9.00 2.42
N LEU A 63 -4.02 -8.62 1.87
CA LEU A 63 -3.75 -8.67 0.44
C LEU A 63 -2.84 -9.85 0.09
N GLY A 64 -3.06 -10.41 -1.09
CA GLY A 64 -2.28 -11.51 -1.65
C GLY A 64 -1.59 -11.16 -2.96
N PRO A 65 -0.67 -12.04 -3.38
CA PRO A 65 -0.23 -13.30 -2.73
C PRO A 65 0.59 -13.08 -1.46
N ASN A 66 0.90 -14.20 -0.76
CA ASN A 66 1.80 -14.13 0.40
C ASN A 66 3.14 -13.51 0.03
N TRP A 67 3.70 -12.75 0.96
CA TRP A 67 5.03 -12.16 0.87
C TRP A 67 6.06 -12.96 1.66
N GLU A 68 7.34 -12.67 1.46
CA GLU A 68 8.42 -13.26 2.23
C GLU A 68 8.32 -12.91 3.73
N ARG A 69 7.91 -11.68 4.04
CA ARG A 69 7.71 -11.17 5.40
C ARG A 69 6.36 -10.50 5.54
N SER A 70 5.75 -10.65 6.71
CA SER A 70 4.50 -9.93 7.03
C SER A 70 4.77 -8.47 7.32
N PHE A 71 3.89 -7.59 6.84
CA PHE A 71 3.90 -6.15 7.15
C PHE A 71 2.54 -5.52 6.90
N VAL A 72 2.38 -4.30 7.38
CA VAL A 72 1.15 -3.52 7.29
C VAL A 72 1.46 -2.15 6.70
N GLU A 73 0.64 -1.71 5.78
CA GLU A 73 0.63 -0.36 5.25
C GLU A 73 -0.55 0.38 5.87
N LEU A 74 -0.26 1.37 6.71
CA LEU A 74 -1.27 2.20 7.37
C LEU A 74 -1.30 3.60 6.78
N THR A 75 -2.41 4.29 7.01
CA THR A 75 -2.42 5.75 6.94
C THR A 75 -1.73 6.33 8.18
N GLU A 76 -1.25 7.57 8.09
CA GLU A 76 -0.66 8.30 9.22
C GLU A 76 -1.67 8.47 10.37
N ILE A 77 -2.93 8.74 10.01
CA ILE A 77 -4.02 8.90 11.00
C ILE A 77 -4.22 7.61 11.79
N GLU A 78 -4.28 6.46 11.13
CA GLU A 78 -4.46 5.17 11.78
C GLU A 78 -3.24 4.76 12.60
N ALA A 79 -2.03 5.00 12.10
CA ALA A 79 -0.81 4.78 12.85
C ALA A 79 -0.79 5.62 14.15
N ASN A 80 -1.13 6.90 14.07
CA ASN A 80 -1.23 7.78 15.23
C ASN A 80 -2.32 7.30 16.22
N TYR A 81 -3.46 6.83 15.71
CA TYR A 81 -4.51 6.25 16.56
C TYR A 81 -4.01 5.04 17.36
N LEU A 82 -3.16 4.22 16.75
CA LEU A 82 -2.53 3.06 17.40
C LEU A 82 -1.34 3.44 18.31
N GLY A 83 -0.91 4.70 18.30
CA GLY A 83 0.28 5.17 19.02
C GLY A 83 1.59 4.71 18.37
N LEU A 84 1.58 4.55 17.07
CA LEU A 84 2.73 4.20 16.25
C LEU A 84 3.27 5.44 15.52
N ASN A 85 4.56 5.43 15.22
CA ASN A 85 5.21 6.46 14.41
C ASN A 85 6.07 5.78 13.33
N PRO A 86 5.42 5.11 12.36
CA PRO A 86 6.13 4.46 11.26
C PRO A 86 6.71 5.50 10.30
N PRO A 87 7.79 5.16 9.58
CA PRO A 87 8.28 6.02 8.52
C PRO A 87 7.35 5.99 7.32
N GLU A 88 7.37 7.07 6.54
CA GLU A 88 6.91 7.03 5.17
C GLU A 88 7.96 6.30 4.32
N ALA A 89 7.55 5.24 3.63
CA ALA A 89 8.43 4.35 2.89
C ALA A 89 7.75 3.80 1.63
N LEU A 90 8.51 3.18 0.75
CA LEU A 90 7.94 2.40 -0.34
C LEU A 90 7.35 1.08 0.19
N SER A 91 6.29 0.61 -0.46
CA SER A 91 5.71 -0.70 -0.17
C SER A 91 6.78 -1.80 -0.12
N GLY A 92 6.85 -2.50 1.03
CA GLY A 92 7.83 -3.54 1.30
C GLY A 92 9.20 -3.07 1.82
N ASP A 93 9.48 -1.77 1.91
CA ASP A 93 10.69 -1.27 2.57
C ASP A 93 10.45 -1.19 4.10
N LEU A 94 10.91 -2.20 4.79
CA LEU A 94 10.76 -2.36 6.23
C LEU A 94 11.99 -1.94 7.04
N THR A 95 12.96 -1.27 6.44
CA THR A 95 14.26 -0.94 7.06
C THR A 95 14.11 -0.18 8.39
N LYS A 96 13.10 0.70 8.49
CA LYS A 96 12.80 1.50 9.70
C LYS A 96 11.35 1.33 10.15
N ALA A 97 10.68 0.25 9.71
CA ALA A 97 9.27 0.01 10.02
C ALA A 97 9.01 -0.06 11.53
N ALA A 98 7.86 0.43 11.97
CA ALA A 98 7.48 0.41 13.38
C ALA A 98 6.98 -0.99 13.80
N PRO A 99 7.16 -1.38 15.08
CA PRO A 99 6.65 -2.65 15.57
C PRO A 99 5.14 -2.62 15.77
N CYS A 100 4.49 -3.77 15.55
CA CYS A 100 3.07 -3.98 15.86
C CYS A 100 2.79 -5.45 16.21
N THR A 101 1.59 -5.73 16.69
CA THR A 101 1.09 -7.11 16.80
C THR A 101 -0.08 -7.29 15.84
N LEU A 102 -0.04 -8.32 15.02
CA LEU A 102 -1.17 -8.79 14.24
C LEU A 102 -1.96 -9.81 15.05
N ILE A 103 -3.28 -9.70 15.04
CA ILE A 103 -4.18 -10.61 15.73
C ILE A 103 -5.13 -11.19 14.68
N GLY A 104 -5.11 -12.51 14.54
CA GLY A 104 -6.03 -13.27 13.72
C GLY A 104 -7.04 -14.05 14.58
N PRO A 105 -7.89 -14.87 13.95
CA PRO A 105 -8.94 -15.61 14.66
C PRO A 105 -8.42 -16.68 15.62
N ILE A 106 -7.21 -17.21 15.43
CA ILE A 106 -6.68 -18.30 16.27
C ILE A 106 -5.35 -17.97 16.94
N GLY A 107 -4.72 -16.82 16.65
CA GLY A 107 -3.45 -16.48 17.24
C GLY A 107 -3.02 -15.05 16.97
N GLU A 108 -1.84 -14.71 17.50
CA GLU A 108 -1.22 -13.41 17.27
C GLU A 108 0.25 -13.54 16.86
N VAL A 109 0.75 -12.55 16.14
CA VAL A 109 2.14 -12.46 15.66
C VAL A 109 2.68 -11.07 15.97
N PHE A 110 3.78 -11.01 16.69
CA PHE A 110 4.52 -9.76 16.89
C PHE A 110 5.49 -9.53 15.74
N LEU A 111 5.38 -8.36 15.13
CA LEU A 111 6.28 -7.88 14.08
C LEU A 111 7.17 -6.77 14.65
N GLU A 112 8.46 -7.04 14.75
CA GLU A 112 9.43 -6.06 15.26
C GLU A 112 9.60 -4.86 14.31
N ALA A 113 9.50 -5.12 13.00
CA ALA A 113 9.54 -4.14 11.93
C ALA A 113 8.37 -4.44 10.96
N GLY A 114 7.17 -4.00 11.31
CA GLY A 114 5.95 -4.44 10.64
C GLY A 114 5.08 -3.33 10.05
N VAL A 115 5.23 -2.07 10.43
CA VAL A 115 4.33 -1.00 9.97
C VAL A 115 5.09 0.10 9.24
N ILE A 116 4.58 0.48 8.07
CA ILE A 116 5.00 1.65 7.30
C ILE A 116 3.78 2.49 6.92
N VAL A 117 4.01 3.77 6.58
CA VAL A 117 3.08 4.60 5.82
C VAL A 117 3.57 4.62 4.38
N VAL A 118 2.75 4.12 3.44
CA VAL A 118 3.21 4.03 2.05
C VAL A 118 3.22 5.42 1.39
N SER A 119 4.37 5.76 0.79
CA SER A 119 4.54 7.00 0.03
C SER A 119 3.87 6.92 -1.34
N PRO A 120 3.42 8.06 -1.90
CA PRO A 120 2.94 8.12 -3.27
C PRO A 120 3.96 7.56 -4.26
N HIS A 121 3.51 6.70 -5.17
CA HIS A 121 4.39 6.14 -6.19
C HIS A 121 3.67 5.86 -7.50
N LEU A 122 4.44 5.97 -8.59
CA LEU A 122 3.98 5.71 -9.94
C LEU A 122 4.41 4.30 -10.36
N ARG A 123 3.46 3.40 -10.56
CA ARG A 123 3.70 2.06 -11.08
C ARG A 123 3.63 2.06 -12.61
N VAL A 124 4.62 1.46 -13.25
CA VAL A 124 4.70 1.34 -14.71
C VAL A 124 5.35 0.02 -15.10
N ASN A 125 5.00 -0.53 -16.25
CA ASN A 125 5.79 -1.60 -16.86
C ASN A 125 6.95 -1.00 -17.69
N PRO A 126 7.92 -1.82 -18.14
CA PRO A 126 9.09 -1.32 -18.87
C PRO A 126 8.77 -0.57 -20.16
N LEU A 127 7.67 -0.92 -20.88
CA LEU A 127 7.25 -0.21 -22.07
C LEU A 127 6.73 1.18 -21.74
N GLN A 128 5.84 1.26 -20.74
CA GLN A 128 5.28 2.53 -20.26
C GLN A 128 6.36 3.45 -19.69
N ALA A 129 7.36 2.90 -18.99
CA ALA A 129 8.50 3.67 -18.49
C ALA A 129 9.27 4.35 -19.63
N ARG A 130 9.53 3.63 -20.73
CA ARG A 130 10.18 4.20 -21.94
C ARG A 130 9.31 5.27 -22.60
N GLU A 131 8.02 5.03 -22.75
CA GLU A 131 7.06 5.99 -23.34
C GLU A 131 6.98 7.29 -22.54
N LEU A 132 7.08 7.19 -21.22
CA LEU A 132 7.05 8.33 -20.29
C LEU A 132 8.42 8.98 -20.08
N GLY A 133 9.51 8.38 -20.55
CA GLY A 133 10.87 8.86 -20.36
C GLY A 133 11.36 8.79 -18.91
N VAL A 134 10.91 7.77 -18.14
CA VAL A 134 11.26 7.59 -16.73
C VAL A 134 11.94 6.25 -16.48
N MET A 135 12.73 6.18 -15.40
CA MET A 135 13.43 4.98 -14.95
C MET A 135 12.96 4.56 -13.55
N ASN A 136 13.25 3.30 -13.21
CA ASN A 136 12.97 2.81 -11.86
C ASN A 136 13.77 3.59 -10.81
N GLY A 137 13.07 4.10 -9.81
CA GLY A 137 13.66 4.89 -8.74
C GLY A 137 13.65 6.40 -8.97
N ASP A 138 13.31 6.89 -10.16
CA ASP A 138 13.17 8.32 -10.41
C ASP A 138 12.17 8.97 -9.46
N LEU A 139 12.42 10.23 -9.12
CA LEU A 139 11.47 11.09 -8.44
C LEU A 139 10.86 12.05 -9.46
N VAL A 140 9.56 11.97 -9.63
CA VAL A 140 8.82 12.78 -10.59
C VAL A 140 7.75 13.63 -9.90
N SER A 141 7.29 14.66 -10.59
CA SER A 141 6.11 15.41 -10.19
C SER A 141 4.91 14.97 -11.03
N VAL A 142 3.75 14.85 -10.40
CA VAL A 142 2.50 14.54 -11.07
C VAL A 142 1.44 15.56 -10.70
N GLU A 143 0.65 15.97 -11.67
CA GLU A 143 -0.50 16.85 -11.46
C GLU A 143 -1.78 16.00 -11.41
N ILE A 144 -2.52 16.11 -10.34
CA ILE A 144 -3.86 15.52 -10.23
C ILE A 144 -4.83 16.39 -11.02
N LEU A 145 -5.52 15.78 -11.99
CA LEU A 145 -6.45 16.48 -12.88
C LEU A 145 -7.81 16.67 -12.20
N GLY A 146 -8.41 17.83 -12.41
CA GLY A 146 -9.74 18.16 -11.90
C GLY A 146 -9.90 19.63 -11.58
N ALA A 147 -11.05 19.99 -10.98
CA ALA A 147 -11.39 21.39 -10.66
C ALA A 147 -10.40 22.05 -9.67
N ASN A 148 -9.73 21.23 -8.84
CA ASN A 148 -8.71 21.66 -7.88
C ASN A 148 -7.40 20.94 -8.20
N ALA A 149 -6.83 21.22 -9.36
CA ALA A 149 -5.55 20.63 -9.75
C ALA A 149 -4.49 20.80 -8.65
N LYS A 150 -3.83 19.72 -8.28
CA LYS A 150 -2.80 19.66 -7.24
C LYS A 150 -1.56 18.98 -7.81
N ILE A 151 -0.39 19.46 -7.42
CA ILE A 151 0.88 18.83 -7.78
C ILE A 151 1.36 18.01 -6.59
N LEU A 152 1.65 16.73 -6.86
CA LEU A 152 2.38 15.85 -5.97
C LEU A 152 3.83 15.82 -6.46
N GLU A 153 4.74 16.21 -5.59
CA GLU A 153 6.18 16.15 -5.83
C GLU A 153 6.79 14.89 -5.21
N ASN A 154 7.99 14.53 -5.65
CA ASN A 154 8.75 13.39 -5.12
C ASN A 154 8.03 12.05 -5.23
N VAL A 155 7.17 11.89 -6.22
CA VAL A 155 6.52 10.61 -6.52
C VAL A 155 7.55 9.65 -7.10
N ARG A 156 7.80 8.53 -6.42
CA ARG A 156 8.79 7.57 -6.86
C ARG A 156 8.26 6.67 -7.95
N VAL A 157 9.02 6.54 -9.03
CA VAL A 157 8.70 5.60 -10.12
C VAL A 157 9.12 4.19 -9.73
N ARG A 158 8.21 3.24 -9.90
CA ARG A 158 8.45 1.79 -9.74
C ARG A 158 8.19 1.09 -11.07
N VAL A 159 9.20 0.43 -11.60
CA VAL A 159 9.11 -0.32 -12.86
C VAL A 159 9.12 -1.81 -12.58
N HIS A 160 8.08 -2.52 -13.04
CA HIS A 160 8.04 -3.99 -12.97
C HIS A 160 7.20 -4.54 -14.13
N PRO A 161 7.56 -5.70 -14.72
CA PRO A 161 6.86 -6.28 -15.87
C PRO A 161 5.35 -6.48 -15.68
N THR A 162 4.90 -6.79 -14.46
CA THR A 162 3.49 -7.03 -14.13
C THR A 162 2.71 -5.77 -13.79
N PHE A 163 3.38 -4.61 -13.69
CA PHE A 163 2.69 -3.38 -13.32
C PHE A 163 1.90 -2.78 -14.48
N ASN A 164 0.78 -2.19 -14.15
CA ASN A 164 0.01 -1.30 -15.00
C ASN A 164 0.27 0.16 -14.61
N LEU A 165 0.16 1.07 -15.58
CA LEU A 165 0.32 2.50 -15.33
C LEU A 165 -0.74 3.00 -14.33
N ARG A 166 -0.31 3.31 -13.12
CA ARG A 166 -1.12 3.79 -12.00
C ARG A 166 -0.32 4.72 -11.10
N LEU A 167 -0.94 5.79 -10.65
CA LEU A 167 -0.48 6.56 -9.50
C LEU A 167 -1.17 5.99 -8.25
N GLU A 168 -0.40 5.45 -7.33
CA GLU A 168 -0.91 4.95 -6.06
C GLU A 168 -0.62 5.94 -4.93
N ILE A 169 -1.66 6.24 -4.16
CA ILE A 169 -1.62 7.11 -2.99
C ILE A 169 -2.40 6.47 -1.85
N ASN A 170 -1.99 6.68 -0.62
CA ASN A 170 -2.79 6.24 0.53
C ASN A 170 -4.00 7.17 0.76
N ALA A 171 -4.96 6.71 1.60
CA ALA A 171 -6.20 7.43 1.84
C ALA A 171 -6.01 8.80 2.51
N ASP A 172 -4.92 9.03 3.25
CA ASP A 172 -4.63 10.34 3.84
C ASP A 172 -4.21 11.36 2.79
N TYR A 173 -3.37 10.97 1.82
CA TYR A 173 -3.05 11.81 0.67
C TYR A 173 -4.31 12.15 -0.12
N ALA A 174 -5.16 11.15 -0.38
CA ALA A 174 -6.42 11.38 -1.09
C ALA A 174 -7.29 12.40 -0.36
N ARG A 175 -7.41 12.29 0.96
CA ARG A 175 -8.18 13.22 1.79
C ARG A 175 -7.57 14.62 1.83
N LYS A 176 -6.28 14.73 2.08
CA LYS A 176 -5.54 16.02 2.11
C LYS A 176 -5.66 16.78 0.78
N LEU A 177 -5.69 16.07 -0.33
CA LEU A 177 -5.69 16.63 -1.67
C LEU A 177 -7.09 16.67 -2.32
N TRP A 178 -8.13 16.20 -1.63
CA TRP A 178 -9.51 16.11 -2.15
C TRP A 178 -9.59 15.27 -3.44
N ILE A 179 -8.84 14.18 -3.49
CA ILE A 179 -8.77 13.29 -4.64
C ILE A 179 -9.91 12.27 -4.56
N ALA A 180 -10.75 12.20 -5.60
CA ALA A 180 -11.75 11.14 -5.74
C ALA A 180 -11.12 9.86 -6.28
N ARG A 181 -11.76 8.71 -6.02
CA ARG A 181 -11.30 7.39 -6.53
C ARG A 181 -11.21 7.30 -8.06
N THR A 182 -11.94 8.15 -8.78
CA THR A 182 -11.95 8.21 -10.25
C THR A 182 -11.03 9.28 -10.82
N SER A 183 -10.15 9.85 -10.00
CA SER A 183 -9.23 10.89 -10.44
C SER A 183 -8.19 10.35 -11.42
N HIS A 184 -7.67 11.25 -12.22
CA HIS A 184 -6.55 11.00 -13.12
C HIS A 184 -5.43 11.98 -12.81
N ALA A 185 -4.23 11.61 -13.17
CA ALA A 185 -3.04 12.46 -13.06
C ALA A 185 -2.35 12.60 -14.42
N ARG A 186 -1.44 13.53 -14.52
CA ARG A 186 -0.47 13.61 -15.62
C ARG A 186 0.94 13.84 -15.05
N LEU A 187 1.93 13.25 -15.72
CA LEU A 187 3.33 13.48 -15.40
C LEU A 187 3.70 14.92 -15.78
N ILE A 188 4.44 15.60 -14.90
CA ILE A 188 5.11 16.88 -15.16
C ILE A 188 6.59 16.54 -15.41
N LEU A 189 7.06 16.87 -16.60
CA LEU A 189 8.47 16.71 -17.01
C LEU A 189 9.23 18.00 -16.73
#